data_dc8a7f676c1d3f1b054893abd08af598
#
_entry.id   dc8a7f676c1d3f1b054893abd08af598
#
_cell.length_a   1.000
_cell.length_b   1.000
_cell.length_c   1.000
_cell.angle_alpha   90.00
_cell.angle_beta   90.00
_cell.angle_gamma   90.00
#
_symmetry.space_group_name_H-M   'P 1'
#
loop_
_entity.id
_entity.type
_entity.pdbx_description
1 polymer ?
#
loop_
_entity_poly.entity_id
_entity_poly.type
_entity_poly.pdbx_seq_one_letter_code
_entity_poly.pdbx_strand_id
1 'polypeptide(L)'
;MIKQIWFDFGNVFIPIFPERTKEAFEDRGVQFTEEGIQRLNQEFEVGDVTSVQFFQEIASSCKYLQSSSAIAHAWNKLLGEMTDPTLFLKKLGKSYDLCLVSNTNEAHIKHIRNQAGPFLWNSFVEKFEALFLSYEIGHRKPDASYFNYVLEHMNAQPEEVLFVDDSPANIEAAEALGINTFLFNLQEQDLAKELPAVLAKFD
;
A
#
# COMPACT_ATOMS: atom_id res chain seq x y z
N MET A 1 -19.20 -17.75 0.40
CA MET A 1 -18.14 -18.17 -0.56
C MET A 1 -17.42 -16.93 -1.06
N ILE A 2 -16.10 -16.86 -0.92
CA ILE A 2 -15.27 -15.76 -1.41
C ILE A 2 -15.30 -15.70 -2.94
N LYS A 3 -15.46 -14.49 -3.48
CA LYS A 3 -15.40 -14.21 -4.92
C LYS A 3 -14.24 -13.30 -5.27
N GLN A 4 -13.86 -12.39 -4.36
CA GLN A 4 -12.83 -11.39 -4.57
C GLN A 4 -11.75 -11.47 -3.48
N ILE A 5 -10.50 -11.21 -3.86
CA ILE A 5 -9.40 -11.08 -2.92
C ILE A 5 -8.78 -9.69 -3.10
N TRP A 6 -8.79 -8.92 -2.03
CA TRP A 6 -8.21 -7.59 -1.99
C TRP A 6 -6.89 -7.63 -1.24
N PHE A 7 -5.81 -7.23 -1.89
CA PHE A 7 -4.48 -7.23 -1.32
C PHE A 7 -4.00 -5.82 -1.02
N ASP A 8 -3.48 -5.61 0.18
CA ASP A 8 -2.57 -4.48 0.38
C ASP A 8 -1.28 -4.68 -0.41
N PHE A 9 -0.49 -3.62 -0.52
CA PHE A 9 0.75 -3.61 -1.27
C PHE A 9 1.98 -3.71 -0.36
N GLY A 10 2.09 -2.78 0.62
CA GLY A 10 3.15 -2.76 1.61
C GLY A 10 3.11 -3.99 2.51
N ASN A 11 4.25 -4.57 2.85
CA ASN A 11 4.37 -5.79 3.64
C ASN A 11 3.52 -7.00 3.19
N VAL A 12 2.91 -6.89 2.00
CA VAL A 12 2.27 -8.03 1.29
C VAL A 12 3.09 -8.42 0.05
N PHE A 13 3.51 -7.46 -0.76
CA PHE A 13 4.34 -7.68 -1.95
C PHE A 13 5.69 -6.94 -1.92
N ILE A 14 5.79 -5.90 -1.09
CA ILE A 14 6.99 -5.07 -0.92
C ILE A 14 7.27 -4.92 0.57
N PRO A 15 8.43 -5.32 1.07
CA PRO A 15 8.78 -5.09 2.47
C PRO A 15 8.94 -3.59 2.74
N ILE A 16 8.42 -3.13 3.88
CA ILE A 16 8.44 -1.72 4.30
C ILE A 16 9.33 -1.58 5.54
N PHE A 17 10.26 -0.62 5.50
CA PHE A 17 11.27 -0.35 6.53
C PHE A 17 11.22 1.13 6.95
N PRO A 18 10.26 1.57 7.77
CA PRO A 18 10.06 2.98 8.13
C PRO A 18 11.29 3.63 8.77
N GLU A 19 12.08 2.84 9.52
CA GLU A 19 13.31 3.28 10.16
C GLU A 19 14.35 3.84 9.19
N ARG A 20 14.42 3.31 7.97
CA ARG A 20 15.36 3.79 6.95
C ARG A 20 15.04 5.21 6.47
N THR A 21 13.77 5.56 6.38
CA THR A 21 13.35 6.94 6.06
C THR A 21 13.61 7.85 7.25
N LYS A 22 13.32 7.40 8.47
CA LYS A 22 13.60 8.16 9.70
C LYS A 22 15.07 8.51 9.81
N GLU A 23 15.96 7.54 9.74
CA GLU A 23 17.42 7.74 9.75
C GLU A 23 17.86 8.70 8.63
N ALA A 24 17.34 8.52 7.42
CA ALA A 24 17.69 9.37 6.29
C ALA A 24 17.20 10.82 6.43
N PHE A 25 16.13 11.05 7.16
CA PHE A 25 15.63 12.39 7.50
C PHE A 25 16.47 13.01 8.61
N GLU A 26 16.84 12.27 9.64
CA GLU A 26 17.76 12.71 10.70
C GLU A 26 19.10 13.17 10.12
N ASP A 27 19.72 12.37 9.23
CA ASP A 27 20.97 12.69 8.54
C ASP A 27 20.89 14.00 7.74
N ARG A 28 19.69 14.37 7.26
CA ARG A 28 19.44 15.60 6.48
C ARG A 28 19.02 16.79 7.34
N GLY A 29 18.88 16.57 8.65
CA GLY A 29 18.47 17.59 9.61
C GLY A 29 17.04 18.06 9.37
N VAL A 30 16.14 17.16 8.99
CA VAL A 30 14.68 17.42 8.91
C VAL A 30 14.17 17.78 10.30
N GLN A 31 13.49 18.92 10.44
CA GLN A 31 13.02 19.46 11.71
C GLN A 31 11.50 19.29 11.93
N PHE A 32 10.83 18.48 11.12
CA PHE A 32 9.45 18.11 11.38
C PHE A 32 9.34 17.26 12.64
N THR A 33 8.28 17.50 13.43
CA THR A 33 7.87 16.53 14.46
C THR A 33 7.33 15.28 13.79
N GLU A 34 7.34 14.16 14.49
CA GLU A 34 6.77 12.90 13.98
C GLU A 34 5.28 13.08 13.60
N GLU A 35 4.51 13.77 14.43
CA GLU A 35 3.10 14.12 14.15
C GLU A 35 2.95 15.01 12.91
N GLY A 36 3.87 15.96 12.70
CA GLY A 36 3.87 16.84 11.53
C GLY A 36 4.10 16.07 10.24
N ILE A 37 5.05 15.13 10.23
CA ILE A 37 5.29 14.25 9.08
C ILE A 37 4.10 13.32 8.84
N GLN A 38 3.52 12.74 9.89
CA GLN A 38 2.36 11.85 9.77
C GLN A 38 1.16 12.59 9.15
N ARG A 39 0.87 13.82 9.61
CA ARG A 39 -0.21 14.63 9.04
C ARG A 39 0.05 14.94 7.57
N LEU A 40 1.24 15.42 7.23
CA LEU A 40 1.60 15.75 5.85
C LEU A 40 1.57 14.52 4.94
N ASN A 41 1.97 13.35 5.46
CA ASN A 41 1.88 12.09 4.75
C ASN A 41 0.42 11.68 4.50
N GLN A 42 -0.47 11.87 5.47
CA GLN A 42 -1.90 11.58 5.28
C GLN A 42 -2.50 12.44 4.16
N GLU A 43 -2.19 13.73 4.13
CA GLU A 43 -2.60 14.64 3.04
C GLU A 43 -2.02 14.20 1.68
N PHE A 44 -0.79 13.70 1.67
CA PHE A 44 -0.14 13.17 0.46
C PHE A 44 -0.74 11.83 0.01
N GLU A 45 -1.10 10.95 0.95
CA GLU A 45 -1.74 9.66 0.67
C GLU A 45 -3.17 9.77 0.16
N VAL A 46 -3.86 10.89 0.38
CA VAL A 46 -5.19 11.15 -0.18
C VAL A 46 -5.17 12.09 -1.39
N GLY A 47 -3.97 12.50 -1.82
CA GLY A 47 -3.80 13.35 -3.00
C GLY A 47 -4.08 14.84 -2.79
N ASP A 48 -4.30 15.29 -1.55
CA ASP A 48 -4.51 16.71 -1.21
C ASP A 48 -3.25 17.53 -1.40
N VAL A 49 -2.07 16.90 -1.32
CA VAL A 49 -0.75 17.51 -1.55
C VAL A 49 -0.06 16.80 -2.71
N THR A 50 0.52 17.56 -3.62
CA THR A 50 1.34 17.01 -4.71
C THR A 50 2.74 16.60 -4.23
N SER A 51 3.43 15.71 -4.95
CA SER A 51 4.82 15.35 -4.67
C SER A 51 5.73 16.58 -4.58
N VAL A 52 5.50 17.59 -5.41
CA VAL A 52 6.31 18.83 -5.40
C VAL A 52 6.11 19.58 -4.08
N GLN A 53 4.87 19.80 -3.67
CA GLN A 53 4.53 20.49 -2.41
C GLN A 53 5.07 19.71 -1.21
N PHE A 54 4.82 18.39 -1.15
CA PHE A 54 5.28 17.52 -0.08
C PHE A 54 6.80 17.61 0.13
N PHE A 55 7.58 17.42 -0.92
CA PHE A 55 9.04 17.43 -0.79
C PHE A 55 9.62 18.83 -0.59
N GLN A 56 8.98 19.89 -1.12
CA GLN A 56 9.39 21.28 -0.84
C GLN A 56 9.15 21.64 0.62
N GLU A 57 8.02 21.27 1.18
CA GLU A 57 7.70 21.55 2.58
C GLU A 57 8.69 20.87 3.53
N ILE A 58 8.99 19.59 3.33
CA ILE A 58 10.00 18.90 4.14
C ILE A 58 11.39 19.52 3.93
N ALA A 59 11.78 19.79 2.68
CA ALA A 59 13.09 20.41 2.39
C ALA A 59 13.26 21.77 3.05
N SER A 60 12.19 22.57 3.13
CA SER A 60 12.21 23.89 3.77
C SER A 60 12.36 23.83 5.29
N SER A 61 11.98 22.70 5.91
CA SER A 61 12.13 22.47 7.35
C SER A 61 13.54 22.01 7.75
N CYS A 62 14.40 21.68 6.80
CA CYS A 62 15.72 21.13 7.12
C CYS A 62 16.64 22.19 7.72
N LYS A 63 17.42 21.78 8.72
CA LYS A 63 18.45 22.64 9.33
C LYS A 63 19.49 23.14 8.33
N TYR A 64 19.74 22.36 7.28
CA TYR A 64 20.67 22.67 6.20
C TYR A 64 19.94 22.65 4.87
N LEU A 65 20.39 23.44 3.90
CA LEU A 65 19.80 23.50 2.58
C LEU A 65 19.77 22.09 1.96
N GLN A 66 18.57 21.62 1.67
CA GLN A 66 18.30 20.35 1.00
C GLN A 66 17.53 20.58 -0.30
N SER A 67 17.78 19.77 -1.30
CA SER A 67 16.94 19.75 -2.49
C SER A 67 15.73 18.83 -2.27
N SER A 68 14.60 19.16 -2.92
CA SER A 68 13.42 18.27 -2.93
C SER A 68 13.75 16.87 -3.44
N SER A 69 14.69 16.75 -4.39
CA SER A 69 15.16 15.45 -4.89
C SER A 69 15.89 14.63 -3.81
N ALA A 70 16.71 15.28 -2.96
CA ALA A 70 17.39 14.60 -1.86
C ALA A 70 16.39 14.11 -0.80
N ILE A 71 15.35 14.89 -0.53
CA ILE A 71 14.25 14.49 0.37
C ILE A 71 13.42 13.36 -0.24
N ALA A 72 13.09 13.44 -1.53
CA ALA A 72 12.36 12.36 -2.22
C ALA A 72 13.15 11.03 -2.20
N HIS A 73 14.48 11.08 -2.35
CA HIS A 73 15.32 9.90 -2.22
C HIS A 73 15.28 9.34 -0.78
N ALA A 74 15.35 10.20 0.23
CA ALA A 74 15.25 9.80 1.64
C ALA A 74 13.87 9.20 1.96
N TRP A 75 12.80 9.80 1.46
CA TRP A 75 11.42 9.33 1.61
C TRP A 75 11.21 7.92 1.10
N ASN A 76 11.73 7.61 -0.09
CA ASN A 76 11.58 6.30 -0.70
C ASN A 76 12.47 5.20 -0.09
N LYS A 77 13.38 5.52 0.85
CA LYS A 77 14.24 4.51 1.48
C LYS A 77 13.50 3.45 2.29
N LEU A 78 12.28 3.76 2.74
CA LEU A 78 11.45 2.77 3.43
C LEU A 78 11.06 1.58 2.53
N LEU A 79 11.08 1.76 1.21
CA LEU A 79 10.67 0.73 0.28
C LEU A 79 11.78 -0.29 0.05
N GLY A 80 11.48 -1.55 0.30
CA GLY A 80 12.32 -2.68 -0.11
C GLY A 80 12.15 -3.03 -1.60
N GLU A 81 12.71 -4.15 -2.00
CA GLU A 81 12.54 -4.67 -3.36
C GLU A 81 11.22 -5.44 -3.48
N MET A 82 10.52 -5.20 -4.58
CA MET A 82 9.29 -5.92 -4.89
C MET A 82 9.62 -7.38 -5.22
N THR A 83 8.92 -8.31 -4.58
CA THR A 83 8.95 -9.73 -4.96
C THR A 83 8.18 -9.95 -6.27
N ASP A 84 8.42 -11.06 -6.97
CA ASP A 84 7.63 -11.44 -8.15
C ASP A 84 6.51 -12.41 -7.79
N PRO A 85 5.27 -11.95 -7.51
CA PRO A 85 4.13 -12.79 -7.20
C PRO A 85 3.32 -13.19 -8.44
N THR A 86 3.77 -12.85 -9.66
CA THR A 86 2.93 -12.92 -10.87
C THR A 86 2.40 -14.31 -11.16
N LEU A 87 3.20 -15.36 -10.90
CA LEU A 87 2.76 -16.75 -11.10
C LEU A 87 1.70 -17.17 -10.08
N PHE A 88 1.85 -16.73 -8.84
CA PHE A 88 0.88 -16.99 -7.77
C PHE A 88 -0.44 -16.26 -8.04
N LEU A 89 -0.39 -14.96 -8.34
CA LEU A 89 -1.57 -14.16 -8.67
C LEU A 89 -2.29 -14.69 -9.92
N LYS A 90 -1.55 -15.15 -10.93
CA LYS A 90 -2.14 -15.79 -12.12
C LYS A 90 -2.92 -17.07 -11.79
N LYS A 91 -2.52 -17.82 -10.76
CA LYS A 91 -3.27 -19.01 -10.31
C LYS A 91 -4.55 -18.59 -9.59
N LEU A 92 -4.48 -17.61 -8.70
CA LEU A 92 -5.62 -17.09 -7.96
C LEU A 92 -6.67 -16.46 -8.87
N GLY A 93 -6.24 -15.65 -9.84
CA GLY A 93 -7.12 -14.97 -10.81
C GLY A 93 -7.90 -15.89 -11.76
N LYS A 94 -7.74 -17.23 -11.65
CA LYS A 94 -8.60 -18.20 -12.32
C LYS A 94 -9.93 -18.44 -11.59
N SER A 95 -9.96 -18.13 -10.29
CA SER A 95 -11.09 -18.45 -9.41
C SER A 95 -11.62 -17.22 -8.67
N TYR A 96 -10.84 -16.15 -8.58
CA TYR A 96 -11.15 -14.95 -7.82
C TYR A 96 -10.84 -13.70 -8.62
N ASP A 97 -11.65 -12.66 -8.48
CA ASP A 97 -11.30 -11.31 -8.92
C ASP A 97 -10.30 -10.70 -7.94
N LEU A 98 -9.16 -10.22 -8.43
CA LEU A 98 -8.10 -9.69 -7.59
C LEU A 98 -8.08 -8.17 -7.65
N CYS A 99 -7.97 -7.51 -6.49
CA CYS A 99 -7.80 -6.06 -6.39
C CYS A 99 -6.57 -5.71 -5.56
N LEU A 100 -5.90 -4.63 -5.97
CA LEU A 100 -4.85 -4.01 -5.16
C LEU A 100 -5.46 -2.80 -4.43
N VAL A 101 -5.38 -2.79 -3.09
CA VAL A 101 -5.98 -1.77 -2.23
C VAL A 101 -4.92 -1.21 -1.28
N SER A 102 -4.37 -0.02 -1.58
CA SER A 102 -3.15 0.45 -0.91
C SER A 102 -3.22 1.90 -0.46
N ASN A 103 -2.78 2.15 0.79
CA ASN A 103 -2.39 3.49 1.23
C ASN A 103 -1.01 3.79 0.66
N THR A 104 -0.93 4.71 -0.27
CA THR A 104 0.31 5.02 -0.98
C THR A 104 0.28 6.43 -1.56
N ASN A 105 1.34 6.81 -2.25
CA ASN A 105 1.44 8.10 -2.91
C ASN A 105 2.15 7.99 -4.26
N GLU A 106 2.03 9.02 -5.08
CA GLU A 106 2.61 9.10 -6.42
C GLU A 106 4.13 8.81 -6.43
N ALA A 107 4.87 9.31 -5.42
CA ALA A 107 6.31 9.16 -5.36
C ALA A 107 6.73 7.70 -5.10
N HIS A 108 6.03 7.01 -4.19
CA HIS A 108 6.27 5.59 -3.93
C HIS A 108 5.96 4.74 -5.16
N ILE A 109 4.80 4.91 -5.77
CA ILE A 109 4.43 4.14 -6.98
C ILE A 109 5.43 4.36 -8.11
N LYS A 110 5.85 5.62 -8.35
CA LYS A 110 6.90 5.93 -9.33
C LYS A 110 8.23 5.26 -9.01
N HIS A 111 8.64 5.26 -7.74
CA HIS A 111 9.88 4.62 -7.30
C HIS A 111 9.83 3.10 -7.51
N ILE A 112 8.76 2.45 -7.05
CA ILE A 112 8.55 1.01 -7.18
C ILE A 112 8.54 0.58 -8.65
N ARG A 113 7.80 1.30 -9.49
CA ARG A 113 7.74 1.05 -10.92
C ARG A 113 9.11 1.12 -11.60
N ASN A 114 9.94 2.11 -11.21
CA ASN A 114 11.30 2.26 -11.74
C ASN A 114 12.21 1.14 -11.25
N GLN A 115 12.12 0.75 -9.99
CA GLN A 115 12.93 -0.31 -9.38
C GLN A 115 12.58 -1.69 -9.96
N ALA A 116 11.30 -2.03 -10.05
CA ALA A 116 10.82 -3.30 -10.61
C ALA A 116 11.11 -3.41 -12.13
N GLY A 117 11.17 -2.27 -12.79
CA GLY A 117 11.26 -2.19 -14.25
C GLY A 117 9.92 -2.50 -14.94
N PRO A 118 9.80 -2.12 -16.23
CA PRO A 118 8.53 -2.18 -16.94
C PRO A 118 7.97 -3.60 -17.08
N PHE A 119 8.83 -4.60 -17.20
CA PHE A 119 8.39 -5.97 -17.39
C PHE A 119 7.68 -6.53 -16.15
N LEU A 120 8.34 -6.47 -14.98
CA LEU A 120 7.76 -6.98 -13.74
C LEU A 120 6.55 -6.15 -13.32
N TRP A 121 6.66 -4.80 -13.38
CA TRP A 121 5.55 -3.92 -13.02
C TRP A 121 4.29 -4.20 -13.85
N ASN A 122 4.40 -4.24 -15.19
CA ASN A 122 3.24 -4.48 -16.04
C ASN A 122 2.66 -5.88 -15.82
N SER A 123 3.54 -6.90 -15.73
CA SER A 123 3.09 -8.27 -15.43
C SER A 123 2.36 -8.39 -14.09
N PHE A 124 2.74 -7.58 -13.09
CA PHE A 124 2.09 -7.54 -11.79
C PHE A 124 0.72 -6.85 -11.86
N VAL A 125 0.66 -5.62 -12.37
CA VAL A 125 -0.59 -4.85 -12.38
C VAL A 125 -1.67 -5.49 -13.26
N GLU A 126 -1.29 -6.18 -14.33
CA GLU A 126 -2.22 -6.93 -15.19
C GLU A 126 -2.92 -8.12 -14.50
N LYS A 127 -2.51 -8.48 -13.29
CA LYS A 127 -3.18 -9.55 -12.52
C LYS A 127 -4.39 -9.07 -11.73
N PHE A 128 -4.58 -7.76 -11.63
CA PHE A 128 -5.65 -7.16 -10.86
C PHE A 128 -6.72 -6.59 -11.80
N GLU A 129 -7.99 -6.80 -11.45
CA GLU A 129 -9.13 -6.16 -12.13
C GLU A 129 -9.11 -4.64 -11.91
N ALA A 130 -8.69 -4.21 -10.70
CA ALA A 130 -8.57 -2.81 -10.35
C ALA A 130 -7.47 -2.55 -9.32
N LEU A 131 -6.91 -1.34 -9.38
CA LEU A 131 -6.00 -0.81 -8.38
C LEU A 131 -6.66 0.39 -7.71
N PHE A 132 -6.83 0.31 -6.39
CA PHE A 132 -7.37 1.40 -5.57
C PHE A 132 -6.22 1.99 -4.76
N LEU A 133 -5.56 2.99 -5.34
CA LEU A 133 -4.45 3.70 -4.73
C LEU A 133 -4.99 4.94 -4.03
N SER A 134 -4.74 5.08 -2.74
CA SER A 134 -5.37 6.09 -1.90
C SER A 134 -5.25 7.52 -2.45
N TYR A 135 -4.09 7.89 -3.01
CA TYR A 135 -3.85 9.22 -3.59
C TYR A 135 -4.64 9.49 -4.88
N GLU A 136 -5.13 8.45 -5.56
CA GLU A 136 -5.96 8.59 -6.77
C GLU A 136 -7.44 8.69 -6.44
N ILE A 137 -7.88 8.02 -5.36
CA ILE A 137 -9.29 7.93 -5.00
C ILE A 137 -9.73 8.90 -3.89
N GLY A 138 -8.77 9.58 -3.24
CA GLY A 138 -9.06 10.54 -2.16
C GLY A 138 -9.53 9.93 -0.85
N HIS A 139 -9.37 8.62 -0.67
CA HIS A 139 -9.72 7.87 0.53
C HIS A 139 -8.55 7.01 0.99
N ARG A 140 -8.45 6.73 2.28
CA ARG A 140 -7.39 5.88 2.84
C ARG A 140 -7.92 4.93 3.92
N LYS A 141 -7.30 3.77 4.05
CA LYS A 141 -7.50 2.85 5.17
C LYS A 141 -6.91 3.49 6.45
N PRO A 142 -7.49 3.30 7.63
CA PRO A 142 -8.60 2.40 7.96
C PRO A 142 -10.00 3.06 7.85
N ASP A 143 -10.15 4.20 7.17
CA ASP A 143 -11.44 4.87 7.08
C ASP A 143 -12.48 4.01 6.35
N ALA A 144 -13.67 3.88 6.90
CA ALA A 144 -14.77 3.12 6.30
C ALA A 144 -15.13 3.61 4.88
N SER A 145 -14.89 4.90 4.59
CA SER A 145 -15.11 5.48 3.27
C SER A 145 -14.25 4.82 2.18
N TYR A 146 -13.02 4.40 2.50
CA TYR A 146 -12.15 3.68 1.58
C TYR A 146 -12.74 2.33 1.19
N PHE A 147 -13.11 1.51 2.17
CA PHE A 147 -13.67 0.18 1.93
C PHE A 147 -15.01 0.25 1.21
N ASN A 148 -15.88 1.19 1.60
CA ASN A 148 -17.16 1.40 0.94
C ASN A 148 -16.99 1.83 -0.53
N TYR A 149 -16.01 2.69 -0.82
CA TYR A 149 -15.66 3.07 -2.18
C TYR A 149 -15.27 1.85 -3.03
N VAL A 150 -14.42 0.98 -2.49
CA VAL A 150 -13.97 -0.23 -3.20
C VAL A 150 -15.13 -1.23 -3.38
N LEU A 151 -15.95 -1.47 -2.34
CA LEU A 151 -17.13 -2.33 -2.41
C LEU A 151 -18.10 -1.89 -3.53
N GLU A 152 -18.37 -0.59 -3.61
CA GLU A 152 -19.25 -0.02 -4.63
C GLU A 152 -18.67 -0.20 -6.03
N HIS A 153 -17.38 0.14 -6.24
CA HIS A 153 -16.73 0.07 -7.55
C HIS A 153 -16.55 -1.36 -8.05
N MET A 154 -16.34 -2.31 -7.13
CA MET A 154 -16.20 -3.73 -7.45
C MET A 154 -17.53 -4.47 -7.45
N ASN A 155 -18.63 -3.77 -7.17
CA ASN A 155 -19.98 -4.37 -7.02
C ASN A 155 -19.95 -5.62 -6.10
N ALA A 156 -19.20 -5.52 -4.99
CA ALA A 156 -18.95 -6.62 -4.08
C ALA A 156 -19.81 -6.53 -2.83
N GLN A 157 -20.23 -7.70 -2.31
CA GLN A 157 -20.79 -7.78 -0.96
C GLN A 157 -19.65 -8.06 0.03
N PRO A 158 -19.64 -7.44 1.22
CA PRO A 158 -18.54 -7.61 2.20
C PRO A 158 -18.16 -9.08 2.47
N GLU A 159 -19.16 -9.95 2.63
CA GLU A 159 -18.98 -11.37 2.92
C GLU A 159 -18.39 -12.19 1.75
N GLU A 160 -18.34 -11.61 0.55
CA GLU A 160 -17.73 -12.22 -0.65
C GLU A 160 -16.26 -11.82 -0.85
N VAL A 161 -15.74 -10.94 0.00
CA VAL A 161 -14.39 -10.40 -0.07
C VAL A 161 -13.50 -11.05 1.00
N LEU A 162 -12.26 -11.39 0.62
CA LEU A 162 -11.16 -11.64 1.54
C LEU A 162 -10.13 -10.52 1.40
N PHE A 163 -9.94 -9.73 2.44
CA PHE A 163 -8.96 -8.66 2.51
C PHE A 163 -7.68 -9.13 3.20
N VAL A 164 -6.54 -8.94 2.56
CA VAL A 164 -5.20 -9.34 3.03
C VAL A 164 -4.38 -8.07 3.27
N ASP A 165 -3.99 -7.84 4.53
CA ASP A 165 -3.29 -6.60 4.94
C ASP A 165 -2.41 -6.91 6.17
N ASP A 166 -1.33 -6.16 6.38
CA ASP A 166 -0.42 -6.32 7.51
C ASP A 166 -0.78 -5.45 8.72
N SER A 167 -1.69 -4.51 8.56
CA SER A 167 -2.10 -3.55 9.60
C SER A 167 -3.30 -4.04 10.39
N PRO A 168 -3.17 -4.30 11.72
CA PRO A 168 -4.31 -4.64 12.56
C PRO A 168 -5.46 -3.62 12.49
N ALA A 169 -5.16 -2.32 12.39
CA ALA A 169 -6.18 -1.28 12.30
C ALA A 169 -7.00 -1.36 11.00
N ASN A 170 -6.36 -1.72 9.88
CA ASN A 170 -7.05 -1.92 8.61
C ASN A 170 -7.93 -3.18 8.66
N ILE A 171 -7.44 -4.25 9.29
CA ILE A 171 -8.18 -5.50 9.52
C ILE A 171 -9.43 -5.23 10.34
N GLU A 172 -9.29 -4.59 11.50
CA GLU A 172 -10.43 -4.25 12.38
C GLU A 172 -11.50 -3.41 11.66
N ALA A 173 -11.05 -2.42 10.87
CA ALA A 173 -11.99 -1.56 10.12
C ALA A 173 -12.74 -2.33 9.02
N ALA A 174 -12.06 -3.25 8.32
CA ALA A 174 -12.69 -4.10 7.30
C ALA A 174 -13.69 -5.09 7.94
N GLU A 175 -13.33 -5.74 9.06
CA GLU A 175 -14.19 -6.65 9.80
C GLU A 175 -15.46 -5.95 10.33
N ALA A 176 -15.34 -4.70 10.78
CA ALA A 176 -16.47 -3.90 11.21
C ALA A 176 -17.50 -3.66 10.09
N LEU A 177 -17.10 -3.80 8.83
CA LEU A 177 -17.98 -3.72 7.66
C LEU A 177 -18.45 -5.08 7.15
N GLY A 178 -18.05 -6.18 7.81
CA GLY A 178 -18.42 -7.55 7.43
C GLY A 178 -17.51 -8.16 6.35
N ILE A 179 -16.39 -7.53 6.03
CA ILE A 179 -15.38 -8.07 5.11
C ILE A 179 -14.58 -9.16 5.84
N ASN A 180 -14.36 -10.31 5.18
CA ASN A 180 -13.47 -11.33 5.73
C ASN A 180 -12.02 -10.88 5.59
N THR A 181 -11.18 -11.22 6.55
CA THR A 181 -9.82 -10.69 6.62
C THR A 181 -8.77 -11.78 6.82
N PHE A 182 -7.55 -11.45 6.41
CA PHE A 182 -6.34 -12.22 6.71
C PHE A 182 -5.21 -11.24 7.06
N LEU A 183 -4.86 -11.20 8.34
CA LEU A 183 -3.69 -10.45 8.82
C LEU A 183 -2.41 -11.18 8.35
N PHE A 184 -1.67 -10.54 7.45
CA PHE A 184 -0.49 -11.12 6.79
C PHE A 184 0.70 -10.18 6.85
N ASN A 185 1.88 -10.72 7.10
CA ASN A 185 3.14 -9.97 7.06
C ASN A 185 4.19 -10.74 6.24
N LEU A 186 4.62 -10.16 5.12
CA LEU A 186 5.60 -10.72 4.19
C LEU A 186 6.95 -11.07 4.86
N GLN A 187 7.33 -10.36 5.92
CA GLN A 187 8.60 -10.59 6.61
C GLN A 187 8.58 -11.84 7.51
N GLU A 188 7.39 -12.33 7.85
CA GLU A 188 7.18 -13.45 8.79
C GLU A 188 6.51 -14.65 8.13
N GLN A 189 5.80 -14.45 7.01
CA GLN A 189 4.88 -15.41 6.41
C GLN A 189 5.13 -15.59 4.91
N ASP A 190 4.62 -16.70 4.36
CA ASP A 190 4.64 -17.01 2.93
C ASP A 190 3.20 -17.05 2.39
N LEU A 191 2.82 -15.99 1.66
CA LEU A 191 1.47 -15.82 1.14
C LEU A 191 1.00 -17.00 0.28
N ALA A 192 1.89 -17.55 -0.55
CA ALA A 192 1.54 -18.65 -1.45
C ALA A 192 1.29 -19.99 -0.71
N LYS A 193 1.82 -20.12 0.50
CA LYS A 193 1.59 -21.29 1.36
C LYS A 193 0.36 -21.13 2.25
N GLU A 194 0.16 -19.93 2.81
CA GLU A 194 -0.85 -19.72 3.84
C GLU A 194 -2.23 -19.37 3.27
N LEU A 195 -2.31 -18.54 2.23
CA LEU A 195 -3.58 -18.09 1.69
C LEU A 195 -4.52 -19.24 1.24
N PRO A 196 -4.05 -20.34 0.63
CA PRO A 196 -4.93 -21.44 0.27
C PRO A 196 -5.64 -22.09 1.48
N ALA A 197 -4.95 -22.18 2.62
CA ALA A 197 -5.53 -22.72 3.85
C ALA A 197 -6.53 -21.75 4.50
N VAL A 198 -6.34 -20.43 4.30
CA VAL A 198 -7.30 -19.41 4.73
C VAL A 198 -8.55 -19.50 3.88
N LEU A 199 -8.41 -19.52 2.54
CA LEU A 199 -9.54 -19.61 1.60
C LEU A 199 -10.40 -20.86 1.84
N ALA A 200 -9.79 -22.01 2.14
CA ALA A 200 -10.50 -23.26 2.43
C ALA A 200 -11.46 -23.20 3.66
N LYS A 201 -11.39 -22.15 4.48
CA LYS A 201 -12.32 -21.94 5.59
C LYS A 201 -13.66 -21.33 5.14
N PHE A 202 -13.73 -20.84 3.91
CA PHE A 202 -14.89 -20.16 3.33
C PHE A 202 -15.56 -20.97 2.20
N ASP A 203 -15.07 -22.17 1.90
CA ASP A 203 -15.61 -23.11 0.89
C ASP A 203 -16.85 -23.91 1.40
#